data_34c5411a901d386d2492cf69fc468e7b
#
_entry.id   34c5411a901d386d2492cf69fc468e7b
#
_cell.length_a   1.000
_cell.length_b   1.000
_cell.length_c   1.000
_cell.angle_alpha   90.00
_cell.angle_beta   90.00
_cell.angle_gamma   90.00
#
_symmetry.space_group_name_H-M   'P 1'
#
loop_
_entity.id
_entity.type
_entity.pdbx_description
1 polymer ?
#
loop_
_entity_poly.entity_id
_entity_poly.type
_entity_poly.pdbx_seq_one_letter_code
_entity_poly.pdbx_strand_id
1 'polypeptide(L)'
;SRAMESQNGLFGNHNPTADGSLNNYPVEQKDEIDLTVHTSGKPVHNMYLRGFTGGTYQGNYWSSVDQKDFADAFSEADSGWQVQNILYRYIGSRSSEGEGTVTVTRENPGGDYGYIPYGCAVPDDENVQADGCYASAGKEISYQGYVNWTEWMDPQPSKDAESEIESAYREYVAKEYLKVPVEGLDRLRSYCEQQNLQSVQEVIDFVVRDVQEGRTYSMDLEQVPADRDFAEYFFFDQKKGYCIHYATTATLMFRLLGVP
;
A
#
# COMPACT_ATOMS: atom_id res chain seq x y z
N SER A 1 -7.11 -3.45 -30.17
CA SER A 1 -8.40 -3.63 -29.52
C SER A 1 -8.54 -5.09 -29.10
N ARG A 2 -8.18 -5.43 -27.87
CA ARG A 2 -8.61 -6.66 -27.22
C ARG A 2 -9.57 -6.20 -26.12
N ALA A 3 -10.84 -6.51 -26.33
CA ALA A 3 -11.87 -6.39 -25.32
C ALA A 3 -11.51 -7.29 -24.14
N MET A 4 -11.51 -6.72 -22.95
CA MET A 4 -11.57 -7.49 -21.72
C MET A 4 -12.94 -8.15 -21.67
N GLU A 5 -12.98 -9.45 -21.91
CA GLU A 5 -14.12 -10.28 -21.54
C GLU A 5 -14.10 -10.41 -20.02
N SER A 6 -14.99 -9.69 -19.37
CA SER A 6 -15.31 -9.96 -17.97
C SER A 6 -15.99 -11.32 -17.91
N GLN A 7 -15.28 -12.32 -17.43
CA GLN A 7 -15.91 -13.58 -17.03
C GLN A 7 -16.74 -13.31 -15.77
N ASN A 8 -18.04 -13.12 -15.96
CA ASN A 8 -19.03 -13.25 -14.90
C ASN A 8 -19.05 -14.71 -14.41
N GLY A 9 -18.16 -15.04 -13.50
CA GLY A 9 -18.27 -16.23 -12.68
C GLY A 9 -19.30 -15.97 -11.59
N LEU A 10 -20.46 -16.62 -11.68
CA LEU A 10 -21.43 -16.66 -10.60
C LEU A 10 -20.75 -17.21 -9.33
N PHE A 11 -20.80 -16.40 -8.24
CA PHE A 11 -20.41 -16.78 -6.88
C PHE A 11 -18.93 -17.14 -6.65
N GLY A 12 -18.00 -16.31 -7.11
CA GLY A 12 -16.62 -16.32 -6.61
C GLY A 12 -16.47 -15.34 -5.44
N ASN A 13 -15.75 -15.75 -4.40
CA ASN A 13 -15.33 -14.88 -3.30
C ASN A 13 -14.49 -13.71 -3.88
N HIS A 14 -15.14 -12.60 -4.20
CA HIS A 14 -14.41 -11.38 -4.53
C HIS A 14 -13.95 -10.73 -3.22
N ASN A 15 -12.67 -10.86 -2.91
CA ASN A 15 -12.02 -9.94 -2.02
C ASN A 15 -11.84 -8.64 -2.81
N PRO A 16 -12.58 -7.57 -2.52
CA PRO A 16 -12.59 -6.35 -3.34
C PRO A 16 -11.23 -5.64 -3.39
N THR A 17 -10.28 -6.04 -2.56
CA THR A 17 -8.93 -5.47 -2.53
C THR A 17 -7.89 -6.34 -3.22
N ALA A 18 -8.25 -7.55 -3.64
CA ALA A 18 -7.28 -8.53 -4.12
C ALA A 18 -6.72 -8.19 -5.52
N ASP A 19 -7.43 -7.38 -6.29
CA ASP A 19 -7.06 -7.02 -7.66
C ASP A 19 -6.91 -5.51 -7.89
N GLY A 20 -7.03 -4.71 -6.83
CA GLY A 20 -6.95 -3.24 -6.91
C GLY A 20 -8.24 -2.54 -7.32
N SER A 21 -9.29 -3.28 -7.65
CA SER A 21 -10.58 -2.68 -8.00
C SER A 21 -11.28 -2.10 -6.78
N LEU A 22 -11.91 -0.95 -6.95
CA LEU A 22 -12.61 -0.23 -5.90
C LEU A 22 -14.11 -0.23 -6.19
N ASN A 23 -14.80 -1.10 -5.49
CA ASN A 23 -16.25 -1.24 -5.59
C ASN A 23 -16.83 -1.34 -4.18
N ASN A 24 -18.07 -0.86 -4.01
CA ASN A 24 -18.82 -1.04 -2.78
C ASN A 24 -19.45 -2.44 -2.70
N TYR A 25 -18.64 -3.47 -2.91
CA TYR A 25 -19.13 -4.83 -2.73
C TYR A 25 -19.32 -5.14 -1.25
N PRO A 26 -20.36 -5.88 -0.88
CA PRO A 26 -20.50 -6.35 0.48
C PRO A 26 -19.27 -7.15 0.89
N VAL A 27 -18.67 -6.78 2.00
CA VAL A 27 -17.60 -7.55 2.62
C VAL A 27 -18.26 -8.61 3.49
N GLU A 28 -18.22 -9.87 3.05
CA GLU A 28 -18.65 -10.99 3.88
C GLU A 28 -17.50 -11.32 4.85
N GLN A 29 -17.72 -11.11 6.12
CA GLN A 29 -16.87 -11.66 7.16
C GLN A 29 -17.18 -13.15 7.32
N LYS A 30 -16.21 -14.00 7.03
CA LYS A 30 -16.26 -15.42 7.30
C LYS A 30 -15.47 -15.69 8.58
N ASP A 31 -15.98 -16.61 9.38
CA ASP A 31 -15.30 -17.08 10.60
C ASP A 31 -14.27 -18.17 10.22
N GLU A 32 -13.36 -17.81 9.32
CA GLU A 32 -12.31 -18.67 8.78
C GLU A 32 -10.94 -18.02 9.01
N ILE A 33 -9.92 -18.85 9.20
CA ILE A 33 -8.55 -18.39 9.31
C ILE A 33 -7.98 -18.20 7.90
N ASP A 34 -7.68 -16.97 7.53
CA ASP A 34 -7.05 -16.66 6.24
C ASP A 34 -5.53 -16.84 6.30
N LEU A 35 -4.92 -16.39 7.38
CA LEU A 35 -3.48 -16.40 7.58
C LEU A 35 -3.11 -16.91 8.96
N THR A 36 -2.06 -17.73 9.02
CA THR A 36 -1.35 -18.08 10.24
C THR A 36 0.06 -17.47 10.20
N VAL A 37 0.41 -16.74 11.25
CA VAL A 37 1.74 -16.11 11.35
C VAL A 37 2.49 -16.71 12.53
N HIS A 38 3.66 -17.28 12.25
CA HIS A 38 4.55 -17.81 13.27
C HIS A 38 5.83 -16.97 13.32
N THR A 39 6.23 -16.56 14.52
CA THR A 39 7.46 -15.80 14.74
C THR A 39 8.42 -16.60 15.60
N SER A 40 9.70 -16.65 15.23
CA SER A 40 10.77 -17.11 16.09
C SER A 40 11.44 -15.89 16.74
N GLY A 41 11.84 -16.00 17.99
CA GLY A 41 12.49 -14.92 18.73
C GLY A 41 11.56 -14.13 19.65
N LYS A 42 11.79 -12.83 19.81
CA LYS A 42 10.99 -12.01 20.72
C LYS A 42 9.55 -11.83 20.22
N PRO A 43 8.56 -11.80 21.12
CA PRO A 43 7.17 -11.57 20.74
C PRO A 43 6.99 -10.23 20.04
N VAL A 44 6.24 -10.23 18.97
CA VAL A 44 5.85 -9.04 18.22
C VAL A 44 4.43 -8.67 18.63
N HIS A 45 4.24 -7.49 19.16
CA HIS A 45 2.93 -7.06 19.61
C HIS A 45 2.03 -6.54 18.49
N ASN A 46 2.62 -5.88 17.49
CA ASN A 46 1.89 -5.37 16.34
C ASN A 46 2.69 -5.67 15.07
N MET A 47 2.17 -6.53 14.23
CA MET A 47 2.76 -6.86 12.94
C MET A 47 1.82 -6.43 11.82
N TYR A 48 2.36 -5.69 10.85
CA TYR A 48 1.66 -5.32 9.63
C TYR A 48 2.20 -6.17 8.48
N LEU A 49 1.30 -6.73 7.70
CA LEU A 49 1.61 -7.55 6.54
C LEU A 49 1.17 -6.79 5.28
N ARG A 50 2.08 -6.67 4.33
CA ARG A 50 1.80 -6.07 3.02
C ARG A 50 1.43 -7.18 2.05
N GLY A 51 0.24 -7.10 1.50
CA GLY A 51 -0.23 -7.95 0.42
C GLY A 51 -0.13 -7.23 -0.94
N PHE A 52 -1.25 -6.92 -1.55
CA PHE A 52 -1.29 -6.13 -2.78
C PHE A 52 -0.81 -4.69 -2.54
N THR A 53 0.02 -4.18 -3.45
CA THR A 53 0.46 -2.79 -3.48
C THR A 53 0.03 -2.15 -4.80
N GLY A 54 -0.83 -1.14 -4.71
CA GLY A 54 -1.24 -0.32 -5.86
C GLY A 54 -0.54 1.02 -5.85
N GLY A 55 0.26 1.30 -6.87
CA GLY A 55 1.00 2.56 -7.00
C GLY A 55 0.28 3.61 -7.85
N THR A 56 -0.49 3.19 -8.83
CA THR A 56 -1.19 4.05 -9.77
C THR A 56 -2.69 3.94 -9.62
N TYR A 57 -3.36 5.08 -9.41
CA TYR A 57 -4.80 5.17 -9.31
C TYR A 57 -5.42 5.74 -10.58
N GLN A 58 -6.40 5.05 -11.15
CA GLN A 58 -7.18 5.53 -12.28
C GLN A 58 -8.50 4.77 -12.42
N GLY A 59 -9.60 5.48 -12.64
CA GLY A 59 -10.90 4.86 -12.97
C GLY A 59 -11.40 3.90 -11.91
N ASN A 60 -11.30 4.28 -10.65
CA ASN A 60 -11.69 3.45 -9.50
C ASN A 60 -10.91 2.14 -9.39
N TYR A 61 -9.64 2.19 -9.76
CA TYR A 61 -8.75 1.05 -9.75
C TYR A 61 -7.34 1.45 -9.30
N TRP A 62 -6.73 0.64 -8.44
CA TRP A 62 -5.31 0.71 -8.11
C TRP A 62 -4.55 -0.35 -8.91
N SER A 63 -3.62 0.04 -9.73
CA SER A 63 -2.68 -0.87 -10.39
C SER A 63 -1.29 -0.80 -9.78
N SER A 64 -0.54 -1.87 -9.90
CA SER A 64 0.89 -1.86 -9.55
C SER A 64 1.63 -0.84 -10.43
N VAL A 65 2.76 -0.35 -9.94
CA VAL A 65 3.67 0.46 -10.76
C VAL A 65 4.24 -0.39 -11.90
N ASP A 66 4.65 0.28 -12.98
CA ASP A 66 5.25 -0.42 -14.11
C ASP A 66 6.60 -1.04 -13.71
N GLN A 67 6.75 -2.36 -13.96
CA GLN A 67 7.95 -3.12 -13.59
C GLN A 67 9.19 -2.63 -14.32
N LYS A 68 9.01 -2.25 -15.59
CA LYS A 68 10.12 -1.77 -16.43
C LYS A 68 10.56 -0.39 -15.99
N ASP A 69 9.62 0.52 -15.77
CA ASP A 69 9.92 1.88 -15.30
C ASP A 69 10.61 1.85 -13.94
N PHE A 70 10.20 0.93 -13.06
CA PHE A 70 10.86 0.70 -11.77
C PHE A 70 12.30 0.21 -11.97
N ALA A 71 12.51 -0.83 -12.80
CA ALA A 71 13.84 -1.38 -13.07
C ALA A 71 14.76 -0.35 -13.74
N ASP A 72 14.25 0.41 -14.71
CA ASP A 72 15.02 1.43 -15.43
C ASP A 72 15.46 2.57 -14.48
N ALA A 73 14.64 2.94 -13.50
CA ALA A 73 14.98 3.98 -12.52
C ALA A 73 16.19 3.62 -11.66
N PHE A 74 16.49 2.34 -11.50
CA PHE A 74 17.57 1.84 -10.66
C PHE A 74 18.67 1.11 -11.45
N SER A 75 18.67 1.23 -12.76
CA SER A 75 19.62 0.51 -13.63
C SER A 75 21.08 0.87 -13.39
N GLU A 76 21.35 2.08 -12.90
CA GLU A 76 22.70 2.56 -12.56
C GLU A 76 23.07 2.29 -11.09
N ALA A 77 22.08 2.00 -10.25
CA ALA A 77 22.24 1.77 -8.83
C ALA A 77 22.08 0.28 -8.52
N ASP A 78 23.11 -0.50 -8.69
CA ASP A 78 23.16 -1.94 -8.33
C ASP A 78 21.78 -2.68 -8.30
N SER A 79 21.58 -3.86 -8.53
CA SER A 79 20.34 -4.60 -8.83
C SER A 79 19.01 -4.08 -8.20
N GLY A 80 17.94 -3.94 -9.02
CA GLY A 80 16.65 -3.35 -8.63
C GLY A 80 15.95 -3.97 -7.40
N TRP A 81 16.17 -5.24 -7.08
CA TRP A 81 15.61 -5.89 -5.89
C TRP A 81 16.17 -5.31 -4.57
N GLN A 82 17.37 -4.72 -4.58
CA GLN A 82 17.97 -4.12 -3.38
C GLN A 82 17.20 -2.87 -2.94
N VAL A 83 16.55 -2.19 -3.85
CA VAL A 83 15.71 -1.02 -3.55
C VAL A 83 14.61 -1.40 -2.57
N GLN A 84 13.99 -2.54 -2.75
CA GLN A 84 12.90 -3.05 -1.91
C GLN A 84 13.36 -3.31 -0.47
N ASN A 85 14.65 -3.46 -0.25
CA ASN A 85 15.27 -3.66 1.05
C ASN A 85 15.87 -2.39 1.66
N ILE A 86 15.74 -1.23 1.03
CA ILE A 86 16.31 0.02 1.55
C ILE A 86 15.80 0.30 2.96
N LEU A 87 14.48 0.22 3.13
CA LEU A 87 13.86 0.47 4.43
C LEU A 87 14.34 -0.55 5.48
N TYR A 88 14.39 -1.81 5.12
CA TYR A 88 14.92 -2.88 5.98
C TYR A 88 16.36 -2.61 6.38
N ARG A 89 17.25 -2.25 5.44
CA ARG A 89 18.65 -1.93 5.72
C ARG A 89 18.79 -0.72 6.63
N TYR A 90 18.01 0.32 6.36
CA TYR A 90 18.01 1.55 7.14
C TYR A 90 17.62 1.30 8.61
N ILE A 91 16.63 0.47 8.85
CA ILE A 91 16.18 0.10 10.18
C ILE A 91 17.12 -0.94 10.80
N GLY A 92 17.52 -1.95 10.04
CA GLY A 92 18.40 -3.04 10.48
C GLY A 92 19.77 -2.58 10.93
N SER A 93 20.32 -1.51 10.36
CA SER A 93 21.59 -0.89 10.80
C SER A 93 21.51 -0.27 12.21
N ARG A 94 20.31 -0.12 12.76
CA ARG A 94 20.05 0.55 14.05
C ARG A 94 19.50 -0.39 15.11
N SER A 95 18.93 -1.51 14.68
CA SER A 95 18.39 -2.51 15.59
C SER A 95 19.45 -3.57 15.87
N SER A 96 19.84 -3.71 17.13
CA SER A 96 20.69 -4.81 17.60
C SER A 96 19.91 -6.13 17.72
N GLU A 97 18.66 -6.19 17.33
CA GLU A 97 17.72 -7.27 17.67
C GLU A 97 17.09 -7.97 16.45
N GLY A 98 17.62 -7.77 15.26
CA GLY A 98 17.05 -8.27 13.99
C GLY A 98 17.25 -9.76 13.70
N GLU A 99 17.38 -10.61 14.71
CA GLU A 99 17.51 -12.06 14.54
C GLU A 99 16.19 -12.76 14.86
N GLY A 100 15.38 -12.94 13.84
CA GLY A 100 14.17 -13.72 13.94
C GLY A 100 13.64 -14.08 12.56
N THR A 101 12.78 -15.10 12.52
CA THR A 101 12.04 -15.44 11.31
C THR A 101 10.56 -15.16 11.52
N VAL A 102 9.90 -14.73 10.45
CA VAL A 102 8.45 -14.65 10.38
C VAL A 102 7.99 -15.59 9.29
N THR A 103 7.22 -16.60 9.65
CA THR A 103 6.62 -17.52 8.68
C THR A 103 5.15 -17.19 8.55
N VAL A 104 4.73 -16.90 7.31
CA VAL A 104 3.34 -16.62 6.98
C VAL A 104 2.78 -17.79 6.17
N THR A 105 1.74 -18.42 6.70
CA THR A 105 1.02 -19.51 6.04
C THR A 105 -0.36 -19.01 5.60
N ARG A 106 -0.67 -19.17 4.33
CA ARG A 106 -1.99 -18.86 3.78
C ARG A 106 -2.89 -20.06 3.92
N GLU A 107 -3.90 -19.97 4.76
CA GLU A 107 -4.85 -21.08 4.97
C GLU A 107 -5.96 -21.05 3.91
N ASN A 108 -6.50 -19.87 3.65
CA ASN A 108 -7.46 -19.62 2.59
C ASN A 108 -6.87 -18.69 1.54
N PRO A 109 -6.54 -19.17 0.35
CA PRO A 109 -5.96 -18.32 -0.69
C PRO A 109 -7.03 -17.39 -1.27
N GLY A 110 -7.18 -16.23 -0.67
CA GLY A 110 -7.98 -15.12 -1.18
C GLY A 110 -7.22 -14.23 -2.17
N GLY A 111 -6.35 -14.81 -3.01
CA GLY A 111 -5.50 -14.11 -3.96
C GLY A 111 -4.11 -14.76 -4.04
N ASP A 112 -3.34 -14.36 -5.03
CA ASP A 112 -2.02 -14.96 -5.30
C ASP A 112 -0.85 -14.23 -4.61
N TYR A 113 -1.13 -13.41 -3.58
CA TYR A 113 -0.09 -12.64 -2.92
C TYR A 113 0.63 -13.42 -1.83
N GLY A 114 1.97 -13.19 -1.73
CA GLY A 114 2.71 -13.41 -0.50
C GLY A 114 2.54 -12.19 0.40
N TYR A 115 2.19 -12.43 1.64
CA TYR A 115 2.10 -11.35 2.63
C TYR A 115 3.47 -11.11 3.23
N ILE A 116 4.04 -9.91 2.98
CA ILE A 116 5.37 -9.54 3.43
C ILE A 116 5.27 -8.75 4.73
N PRO A 117 5.84 -9.22 5.83
CA PRO A 117 5.87 -8.45 7.06
C PRO A 117 6.71 -7.17 6.89
N TYR A 118 6.16 -6.04 7.33
CA TYR A 118 6.98 -4.83 7.44
C TYR A 118 8.10 -5.07 8.45
N GLY A 119 9.31 -4.67 8.12
CA GLY A 119 10.49 -4.90 8.92
C GLY A 119 11.24 -6.19 8.60
N CYS A 120 10.78 -6.97 7.63
CA CYS A 120 11.53 -8.11 7.08
C CYS A 120 12.15 -7.77 5.74
N ALA A 121 13.27 -8.43 5.42
CA ALA A 121 13.83 -8.37 4.09
C ALA A 121 12.88 -9.03 3.08
N VAL A 122 12.70 -8.38 1.94
CA VAL A 122 12.01 -8.98 0.79
C VAL A 122 12.91 -10.06 0.20
N PRO A 123 12.39 -11.26 -0.08
CA PRO A 123 13.18 -12.32 -0.71
C PRO A 123 13.74 -11.89 -2.06
N ASP A 124 14.92 -12.41 -2.39
CA ASP A 124 15.47 -12.32 -3.74
C ASP A 124 14.82 -13.43 -4.61
N ASP A 125 13.66 -13.12 -5.14
CA ASP A 125 12.79 -14.05 -5.84
C ASP A 125 12.18 -13.34 -7.06
N GLU A 126 12.13 -14.03 -8.19
CA GLU A 126 11.55 -13.50 -9.43
C GLU A 126 10.06 -13.14 -9.33
N ASN A 127 9.37 -13.67 -8.33
CA ASN A 127 7.97 -13.35 -8.06
C ASN A 127 7.79 -12.06 -7.23
N VAL A 128 8.87 -11.46 -6.74
CA VAL A 128 8.81 -10.16 -6.10
C VAL A 128 8.78 -9.08 -7.17
N GLN A 129 7.66 -8.38 -7.21
CA GLN A 129 7.43 -7.30 -8.17
C GLN A 129 7.91 -5.95 -7.61
N ALA A 130 7.87 -4.95 -8.46
CA ALA A 130 8.19 -3.59 -8.08
C ALA A 130 7.48 -3.19 -6.79
N ASP A 131 8.20 -2.46 -5.98
CA ASP A 131 7.74 -1.94 -4.70
C ASP A 131 7.34 -3.01 -3.65
N GLY A 132 7.94 -4.19 -3.77
CA GLY A 132 7.83 -5.26 -2.78
C GLY A 132 6.46 -5.94 -2.72
N CYS A 133 5.73 -5.97 -3.82
CA CYS A 133 4.58 -6.85 -3.96
C CYS A 133 5.09 -8.26 -4.31
N TYR A 134 4.64 -9.28 -3.59
CA TYR A 134 5.02 -10.67 -3.84
C TYR A 134 3.87 -11.41 -4.52
N ALA A 135 3.91 -11.52 -5.84
CA ALA A 135 2.91 -12.23 -6.63
C ALA A 135 3.23 -13.73 -6.69
N SER A 136 2.20 -14.56 -6.81
CA SER A 136 2.31 -16.01 -6.98
C SER A 136 3.10 -16.73 -5.88
N ALA A 137 3.01 -16.24 -4.66
CA ALA A 137 3.67 -16.85 -3.52
C ALA A 137 3.13 -18.25 -3.21
N GLY A 138 4.01 -19.14 -2.76
CA GLY A 138 3.62 -20.45 -2.22
C GLY A 138 2.66 -20.35 -1.02
N LYS A 139 2.17 -21.50 -0.56
CA LYS A 139 1.28 -21.54 0.62
C LYS A 139 1.95 -20.99 1.88
N GLU A 140 3.25 -21.23 2.05
CA GLU A 140 4.03 -20.84 3.20
C GLU A 140 5.31 -20.14 2.78
N ILE A 141 5.63 -19.02 3.40
CA ILE A 141 6.83 -18.24 3.15
C ILE A 141 7.45 -17.84 4.48
N SER A 142 8.77 -18.02 4.58
CA SER A 142 9.55 -17.59 5.73
C SER A 142 10.43 -16.41 5.37
N TYR A 143 10.31 -15.34 6.14
CA TYR A 143 11.09 -14.12 6.02
C TYR A 143 12.13 -14.02 7.11
N GLN A 144 13.32 -13.55 6.77
CA GLN A 144 14.44 -13.37 7.70
C GLN A 144 14.58 -11.90 8.10
N GLY A 145 15.23 -11.67 9.23
CA GLY A 145 15.66 -10.33 9.61
C GLY A 145 14.51 -9.41 10.04
N TYR A 146 13.65 -9.91 10.88
CA TYR A 146 12.56 -9.12 11.45
C TYR A 146 13.07 -7.97 12.32
N VAL A 147 12.52 -6.78 12.12
CA VAL A 147 12.76 -5.56 12.91
C VAL A 147 11.51 -5.17 13.70
N ASN A 148 11.68 -4.76 14.95
CA ASN A 148 10.57 -4.36 15.79
C ASN A 148 9.93 -3.06 15.26
N TRP A 149 8.61 -3.08 15.05
CA TRP A 149 7.85 -1.95 14.54
C TRP A 149 7.95 -0.67 15.40
N THR A 150 8.05 -0.80 16.71
CA THR A 150 8.16 0.36 17.61
C THR A 150 9.46 1.13 17.40
N GLU A 151 10.55 0.45 17.02
CA GLU A 151 11.82 1.09 16.69
C GLU A 151 11.76 1.78 15.32
N TRP A 152 10.91 1.27 14.42
CA TRP A 152 10.69 1.87 13.11
C TRP A 152 9.89 3.18 13.17
N MET A 153 8.98 3.33 14.14
CA MET A 153 8.15 4.53 14.32
C MET A 153 8.91 5.74 14.89
N ASP A 154 10.12 5.55 15.39
CA ASP A 154 11.00 6.64 15.84
C ASP A 154 12.34 6.62 15.09
N PRO A 155 12.34 6.84 13.78
CA PRO A 155 13.54 6.81 12.98
C PRO A 155 14.42 8.05 13.27
N GLN A 156 15.53 7.85 13.96
CA GLN A 156 16.54 8.89 14.03
C GLN A 156 17.27 9.02 12.68
N PRO A 157 17.46 10.22 12.12
CA PRO A 157 18.14 10.35 10.83
C PRO A 157 19.54 9.75 10.89
N SER A 158 19.86 8.89 9.91
CA SER A 158 21.19 8.33 9.77
C SER A 158 22.18 9.41 9.36
N LYS A 159 23.34 9.43 10.00
CA LYS A 159 24.44 10.34 9.62
C LYS A 159 25.23 9.85 8.40
N ASP A 160 25.02 8.60 7.99
CA ASP A 160 25.79 7.95 6.93
C ASP A 160 24.97 7.79 5.64
N ALA A 161 24.05 8.68 5.37
CA ALA A 161 22.81 8.29 4.86
C ALA A 161 22.52 8.35 3.39
N GLU A 162 23.14 8.96 2.53
CA GLU A 162 22.68 8.94 1.14
C GLU A 162 23.49 7.97 0.29
N SER A 163 23.05 6.70 0.27
CA SER A 163 23.46 5.82 -0.81
C SER A 163 22.84 6.30 -2.11
N GLU A 164 23.51 6.09 -3.24
CA GLU A 164 22.97 6.41 -4.57
C GLU A 164 21.61 5.76 -4.81
N ILE A 165 21.39 4.56 -4.27
CA ILE A 165 20.12 3.84 -4.32
C ILE A 165 19.02 4.60 -3.57
N GLU A 166 19.30 5.12 -2.37
CA GLU A 166 18.31 5.87 -1.59
C GLU A 166 17.90 7.15 -2.31
N SER A 167 18.86 7.87 -2.87
CA SER A 167 18.60 9.08 -3.66
C SER A 167 17.74 8.76 -4.88
N ALA A 168 18.09 7.73 -5.64
CA ALA A 168 17.32 7.28 -6.80
C ALA A 168 15.89 6.83 -6.41
N TYR A 169 15.73 6.17 -5.26
CA TYR A 169 14.41 5.76 -4.77
C TYR A 169 13.55 6.98 -4.38
N ARG A 170 14.12 7.98 -3.72
CA ARG A 170 13.41 9.23 -3.40
C ARG A 170 12.94 9.97 -4.65
N GLU A 171 13.77 10.03 -5.68
CA GLU A 171 13.41 10.62 -6.97
C GLU A 171 12.28 9.82 -7.65
N TYR A 172 12.40 8.50 -7.66
CA TYR A 172 11.36 7.62 -8.19
C TYR A 172 10.02 7.82 -7.46
N VAL A 173 10.03 7.79 -6.13
CA VAL A 173 8.85 7.99 -5.28
C VAL A 173 8.19 9.34 -5.55
N ALA A 174 8.96 10.41 -5.61
CA ALA A 174 8.46 11.74 -5.91
C ALA A 174 7.84 11.83 -7.31
N LYS A 175 8.38 11.10 -8.29
CA LYS A 175 7.87 11.06 -9.66
C LYS A 175 6.61 10.20 -9.79
N GLU A 176 6.61 8.99 -9.21
CA GLU A 176 5.56 8.01 -9.44
C GLU A 176 4.40 8.13 -8.45
N TYR A 177 4.69 8.35 -7.17
CA TYR A 177 3.66 8.35 -6.12
C TYR A 177 3.02 9.72 -5.84
N LEU A 178 3.40 10.76 -6.58
CA LEU A 178 2.64 12.02 -6.64
C LEU A 178 1.64 12.07 -7.78
N LYS A 179 1.59 11.06 -8.64
CA LYS A 179 0.63 11.00 -9.74
C LYS A 179 -0.80 10.82 -9.22
N VAL A 180 -1.68 11.68 -9.69
CA VAL A 180 -3.12 11.60 -9.49
C VAL A 180 -3.82 11.76 -10.83
N PRO A 181 -5.01 11.17 -11.07
CA PRO A 181 -5.77 11.36 -12.28
C PRO A 181 -6.05 12.84 -12.54
N VAL A 182 -6.03 13.22 -13.81
CA VAL A 182 -6.40 14.58 -14.22
C VAL A 182 -7.90 14.79 -14.09
N GLU A 183 -8.68 13.77 -14.42
CA GLU A 183 -10.15 13.79 -14.42
C GLU A 183 -10.72 13.04 -13.22
N GLY A 184 -11.92 13.39 -12.79
CA GLY A 184 -12.68 12.69 -11.77
C GLY A 184 -12.40 13.11 -10.31
N LEU A 185 -11.36 13.91 -10.08
CA LEU A 185 -10.97 14.38 -8.75
C LEU A 185 -11.00 15.92 -8.60
N ASP A 186 -11.83 16.59 -9.38
CA ASP A 186 -11.83 18.06 -9.45
C ASP A 186 -12.20 18.72 -8.11
N ARG A 187 -13.20 18.17 -7.42
CA ARG A 187 -13.65 18.70 -6.12
C ARG A 187 -12.60 18.43 -5.03
N LEU A 188 -12.03 17.23 -5.02
CA LEU A 188 -11.01 16.86 -4.04
C LEU A 188 -9.73 17.65 -4.27
N ARG A 189 -9.33 17.85 -5.52
CA ARG A 189 -8.21 18.72 -5.91
C ARG A 189 -8.42 20.15 -5.42
N SER A 190 -9.55 20.74 -5.79
CA SER A 190 -9.87 22.11 -5.37
C SER A 190 -9.93 22.25 -3.85
N TYR A 191 -10.42 21.23 -3.15
CA TYR A 191 -10.45 21.21 -1.69
C TYR A 191 -9.05 21.21 -1.08
N CYS A 192 -8.15 20.39 -1.61
CA CYS A 192 -6.75 20.35 -1.16
C CYS A 192 -5.99 21.64 -1.50
N GLU A 193 -6.15 22.17 -2.70
CA GLU A 193 -5.46 23.40 -3.16
C GLU A 193 -5.80 24.65 -2.34
N GLN A 194 -6.98 24.68 -1.71
CA GLN A 194 -7.38 25.77 -0.83
C GLN A 194 -6.70 25.74 0.55
N GLN A 195 -6.00 24.67 0.87
CA GLN A 195 -5.33 24.54 2.15
C GLN A 195 -3.96 25.22 2.11
N ASN A 196 -3.70 26.05 3.10
CA ASN A 196 -2.40 26.74 3.23
C ASN A 196 -1.52 26.00 4.26
N LEU A 197 -1.02 24.81 3.89
CA LEU A 197 -0.21 23.96 4.76
C LEU A 197 1.27 24.21 4.46
N GLN A 198 2.09 24.35 5.51
CA GLN A 198 3.48 24.77 5.39
C GLN A 198 4.46 23.65 5.71
N SER A 199 4.00 22.52 6.22
CA SER A 199 4.85 21.39 6.62
C SER A 199 4.18 20.05 6.35
N VAL A 200 4.99 19.00 6.23
CA VAL A 200 4.48 17.64 6.11
C VAL A 200 3.63 17.25 7.32
N GLN A 201 3.99 17.71 8.52
CA GLN A 201 3.19 17.43 9.71
C GLN A 201 1.80 18.05 9.63
N GLU A 202 1.69 19.29 9.15
CA GLU A 202 0.39 19.94 8.94
C GLU A 202 -0.44 19.19 7.88
N VAL A 203 0.19 18.68 6.83
CA VAL A 203 -0.49 17.85 5.84
C VAL A 203 -1.01 16.55 6.47
N ILE A 204 -0.21 15.88 7.28
CA ILE A 204 -0.62 14.66 7.98
C ILE A 204 -1.82 14.95 8.89
N ASP A 205 -1.72 15.97 9.74
CA ASP A 205 -2.76 16.33 10.68
C ASP A 205 -4.07 16.72 9.97
N PHE A 206 -3.96 17.46 8.88
CA PHE A 206 -5.08 17.82 8.03
C PHE A 206 -5.74 16.59 7.41
N VAL A 207 -5.00 15.76 6.69
CA VAL A 207 -5.55 14.61 5.97
C VAL A 207 -6.19 13.61 6.94
N VAL A 208 -5.51 13.28 8.05
CA VAL A 208 -6.02 12.31 9.04
C VAL A 208 -7.32 12.81 9.69
N ARG A 209 -7.38 14.09 10.02
CA ARG A 209 -8.60 14.69 10.57
C ARG A 209 -9.72 14.73 9.54
N ASP A 210 -9.44 15.32 8.39
CA ASP A 210 -10.48 15.64 7.42
C ASP A 210 -11.07 14.41 6.73
N VAL A 211 -10.27 13.34 6.52
CA VAL A 211 -10.81 12.10 5.95
C VAL A 211 -11.78 11.38 6.90
N GLN A 212 -11.70 11.68 8.20
CA GLN A 212 -12.57 11.08 9.23
C GLN A 212 -13.75 11.97 9.58
N GLU A 213 -13.55 13.29 9.60
CA GLU A 213 -14.55 14.24 10.07
C GLU A 213 -15.83 14.22 9.20
N GLY A 214 -16.96 14.07 9.87
CA GLY A 214 -18.29 14.05 9.22
C GLY A 214 -18.57 12.80 8.40
N ARG A 215 -17.78 11.72 8.56
CA ARG A 215 -17.97 10.43 7.89
C ARG A 215 -18.14 9.30 8.87
N THR A 216 -18.89 8.29 8.46
CA THR A 216 -19.23 7.15 9.29
C THR A 216 -18.65 5.88 8.73
N TYR A 217 -17.98 5.09 9.58
CA TYR A 217 -17.53 3.77 9.21
C TYR A 217 -18.73 2.83 9.04
N SER A 218 -18.90 2.27 7.86
CA SER A 218 -20.02 1.38 7.52
C SER A 218 -19.64 0.43 6.40
N MET A 219 -20.14 -0.79 6.48
CA MET A 219 -20.08 -1.79 5.40
C MET A 219 -21.39 -1.86 4.60
N ASP A 220 -22.44 -1.18 5.08
CA ASP A 220 -23.72 -1.06 4.38
C ASP A 220 -23.68 0.18 3.48
N LEU A 221 -23.31 -0.04 2.23
CA LEU A 221 -23.02 1.00 1.25
C LEU A 221 -23.80 0.80 -0.04
N GLU A 222 -24.20 1.91 -0.64
CA GLU A 222 -24.69 1.93 -2.00
C GLU A 222 -23.51 1.87 -2.99
N GLN A 223 -23.75 1.36 -4.18
CA GLN A 223 -22.74 1.32 -5.23
C GLN A 223 -22.37 2.76 -5.66
N VAL A 224 -21.08 2.94 -5.94
CA VAL A 224 -20.61 4.21 -6.52
C VAL A 224 -21.22 4.37 -7.91
N PRO A 225 -21.87 5.50 -8.22
CA PRO A 225 -22.37 5.76 -9.56
C PRO A 225 -21.26 5.67 -10.61
N ALA A 226 -21.57 5.12 -11.79
CA ALA A 226 -20.59 4.82 -12.83
C ALA A 226 -19.85 6.06 -13.38
N ASP A 227 -20.43 7.24 -13.22
CA ASP A 227 -19.89 8.54 -13.65
C ASP A 227 -19.16 9.28 -12.52
N ARG A 228 -18.93 8.62 -11.38
CA ARG A 228 -18.29 9.21 -10.20
C ARG A 228 -17.00 8.52 -9.86
N ASP A 229 -16.04 9.30 -9.40
CA ASP A 229 -14.83 8.77 -8.76
C ASP A 229 -15.14 8.25 -7.34
N PHE A 230 -14.57 7.11 -7.02
CA PHE A 230 -14.76 6.41 -5.75
C PHE A 230 -14.38 7.26 -4.52
N ALA A 231 -13.20 7.90 -4.58
CA ALA A 231 -12.71 8.69 -3.46
C ALA A 231 -13.48 10.01 -3.31
N GLU A 232 -13.74 10.68 -4.43
CA GLU A 232 -14.49 11.93 -4.41
C GLU A 232 -15.94 11.73 -4.00
N TYR A 233 -16.59 10.66 -4.47
CA TYR A 233 -17.95 10.31 -4.07
C TYR A 233 -18.04 9.96 -2.59
N PHE A 234 -17.10 9.15 -2.07
CA PHE A 234 -17.02 8.88 -0.64
C PHE A 234 -16.85 10.17 0.18
N PHE A 235 -15.91 11.02 -0.23
CA PHE A 235 -15.53 12.19 0.57
C PHE A 235 -16.64 13.22 0.69
N PHE A 236 -17.33 13.51 -0.41
CA PHE A 236 -18.30 14.62 -0.48
C PHE A 236 -19.77 14.18 -0.40
N ASP A 237 -20.09 13.04 -0.99
CA ASP A 237 -21.49 12.69 -1.27
C ASP A 237 -21.99 11.57 -0.33
N GLN A 238 -21.39 10.38 -0.38
CA GLN A 238 -21.83 9.23 0.39
C GLN A 238 -21.54 9.37 1.89
N LYS A 239 -20.36 9.85 2.24
CA LYS A 239 -19.90 10.07 3.62
C LYS A 239 -19.98 8.84 4.53
N LYS A 240 -20.01 7.68 3.92
CA LYS A 240 -19.98 6.37 4.57
C LYS A 240 -18.97 5.49 3.85
N GLY A 241 -18.20 4.70 4.59
CA GLY A 241 -17.23 3.81 4.00
C GLY A 241 -16.53 2.94 5.02
N TYR A 242 -15.71 2.04 4.55
CA TYR A 242 -14.83 1.19 5.36
C TYR A 242 -13.37 1.45 4.97
N CYS A 243 -12.43 0.69 5.53
CA CYS A 243 -10.99 0.98 5.47
C CYS A 243 -10.47 1.42 4.09
N ILE A 244 -10.90 0.79 2.99
CA ILE A 244 -10.43 1.11 1.64
C ILE A 244 -10.84 2.51 1.17
N HIS A 245 -12.02 2.99 1.59
CA HIS A 245 -12.49 4.34 1.25
C HIS A 245 -11.61 5.40 1.91
N TYR A 246 -11.36 5.22 3.21
CA TYR A 246 -10.50 6.13 3.98
C TYR A 246 -9.07 6.09 3.47
N ALA A 247 -8.50 4.91 3.25
CA ALA A 247 -7.13 4.75 2.80
C ALA A 247 -6.91 5.33 1.39
N THR A 248 -7.79 5.00 0.43
CA THR A 248 -7.70 5.54 -0.93
C THR A 248 -7.82 7.05 -0.94
N THR A 249 -8.81 7.60 -0.25
CA THR A 249 -9.03 9.04 -0.21
C THR A 249 -7.87 9.76 0.46
N ALA A 250 -7.38 9.25 1.60
CA ALA A 250 -6.22 9.82 2.28
C ALA A 250 -4.98 9.82 1.39
N THR A 251 -4.70 8.70 0.70
CA THR A 251 -3.57 8.60 -0.23
C THR A 251 -3.66 9.65 -1.35
N LEU A 252 -4.84 9.82 -1.94
CA LEU A 252 -5.04 10.82 -3.00
C LEU A 252 -4.91 12.26 -2.46
N MET A 253 -5.41 12.53 -1.26
CA MET A 253 -5.22 13.83 -0.61
C MET A 253 -3.75 14.11 -0.32
N PHE A 254 -2.99 13.13 0.20
CA PHE A 254 -1.55 13.27 0.40
C PHE A 254 -0.83 13.62 -0.89
N ARG A 255 -1.12 12.90 -1.99
CA ARG A 255 -0.52 13.16 -3.30
C ARG A 255 -0.88 14.53 -3.85
N LEU A 256 -2.11 14.96 -3.71
CA LEU A 256 -2.57 16.30 -4.10
C LEU A 256 -1.89 17.42 -3.30
N LEU A 257 -1.47 17.12 -2.07
CA LEU A 257 -0.74 18.03 -1.18
C LEU A 257 0.78 17.85 -1.26
N GLY A 258 1.30 17.08 -2.22
CA GLY A 258 2.73 16.93 -2.49
C GLY A 258 3.45 15.93 -1.57
N VAL A 259 2.73 15.05 -0.88
CA VAL A 259 3.29 13.96 -0.07
C VAL A 259 3.05 12.65 -0.79
N PRO A 260 4.13 11.94 -1.23
CA PRO A 260 4.02 10.68 -1.96
C PRO A 260 3.59 9.50 -1.06
#